data_f44145b27c65ad6199aae39d4de6cbff
#
_entry.id   f44145b27c65ad6199aae39d4de6cbff
#
_cell.length_a   1.000
_cell.length_b   1.000
_cell.length_c   1.000
_cell.angle_alpha   90.00
_cell.angle_beta   90.00
_cell.angle_gamma   90.00
#
_symmetry.space_group_name_H-M   'P 1'
#
loop_
_entity.id
_entity.type
_entity.pdbx_description
1 polymer ?
#
loop_
_entity_poly.entity_id
_entity_poly.type
_entity_poly.pdbx_seq_one_letter_code
_entity_poly.pdbx_strand_id
1 'polypeptide(L)'
;MRIARHISELIGNTPLVQLNSVVPEGAGTVVAKIEYLNPGGSSKDRIAIKMIDAAEASGALKPGGTIVEPTSGNTGVGLALVAQQRGYHCVFVCPDKVSEDKQNVLRAYGAEVVVCPTSVAPDDPASYYSVSNRLVEEIDGAWKPDQYSNPNGPESHYETTGPEIWADTDGKVTHFVAGVGTGGTITGAGRYLKEVSGGGVQVVGADPEGSVYSGGTGRPYLVEGVGEDFWPSAYDPEIADQIIAVSDADSFDMTRRLAREEALLVGGSCGMAVVAAIEVAKQAGPDSLVVVLLPDGGRGYLSKIFSDAWMSSYGFLRTRLDGSTEEVRVGDVLRRKSGALPDLVHTHPSETVRDAIGILREYGVSQMPVVGAEPPIMAGEVAGSVSERELLSAVFEGRAKLADAVSLHMSAAMPLIGAGELVSAAAKDLRESDAVMVVEDGKPVGVLTRSDLLGYLSDGSLRR
;
A
#
# COMPACT_ATOMS: atom_id res chain seq x y z
N MET A 1 11.24 40.14 11.31
CA MET A 1 9.98 39.36 11.30
C MET A 1 10.26 38.02 10.60
N ARG A 2 9.77 36.92 11.15
CA ARG A 2 9.93 35.60 10.53
C ARG A 2 8.67 35.29 9.72
N ILE A 3 8.59 35.79 8.50
CA ILE A 3 7.45 35.65 7.59
C ILE A 3 7.96 34.96 6.33
N ALA A 4 7.46 33.76 6.04
CA ALA A 4 7.71 33.08 4.77
C ALA A 4 6.95 33.79 3.64
N ARG A 5 7.56 33.93 2.49
CA ARG A 5 6.93 34.51 1.28
C ARG A 5 6.04 33.51 0.58
N HIS A 6 6.45 32.25 0.62
CA HIS A 6 5.76 31.13 -0.01
C HIS A 6 5.66 29.95 0.95
N ILE A 7 4.62 29.16 0.81
CA ILE A 7 4.42 28.00 1.65
C ILE A 7 5.53 26.94 1.48
N SER A 8 6.16 26.87 0.30
CA SER A 8 7.29 25.97 0.04
C SER A 8 8.56 26.29 0.87
N GLU A 9 8.70 27.51 1.39
CA GLU A 9 9.79 27.88 2.31
C GLU A 9 9.66 27.21 3.70
N LEU A 10 8.52 26.58 3.97
CA LEU A 10 8.25 25.84 5.20
C LEU A 10 8.52 24.33 5.07
N ILE A 11 8.97 23.88 3.90
CA ILE A 11 9.34 22.48 3.67
C ILE A 11 10.61 22.16 4.48
N GLY A 12 10.60 21.03 5.16
CA GLY A 12 11.71 20.60 6.01
C GLY A 12 11.63 21.13 7.45
N ASN A 13 12.72 20.99 8.18
CA ASN A 13 12.82 21.28 9.61
C ASN A 13 11.68 20.65 10.44
N THR A 14 11.33 19.42 10.08
CA THR A 14 10.29 18.66 10.76
C THR A 14 10.81 18.14 12.11
N PRO A 15 9.96 18.10 13.15
CA PRO A 15 10.41 17.73 14.49
C PRO A 15 10.64 16.22 14.66
N LEU A 16 11.41 15.88 15.69
CA LEU A 16 11.47 14.54 16.29
C LEU A 16 10.52 14.46 17.48
N VAL A 17 9.79 13.33 17.59
CA VAL A 17 8.90 13.03 18.74
C VAL A 17 9.25 11.67 19.29
N GLN A 18 9.49 11.54 20.57
CA GLN A 18 9.73 10.26 21.23
C GLN A 18 8.44 9.43 21.29
N LEU A 19 8.52 8.16 20.92
CA LEU A 19 7.45 7.18 21.12
C LEU A 19 7.60 6.56 22.51
N ASN A 20 6.50 6.49 23.26
CA ASN A 20 6.53 6.08 24.66
C ASN A 20 5.67 4.86 24.93
N SER A 21 4.42 4.85 24.45
CA SER A 21 3.42 3.82 24.80
C SER A 21 3.57 2.57 23.95
N VAL A 22 3.97 2.70 22.69
CA VAL A 22 4.09 1.56 21.75
C VAL A 22 5.44 0.84 21.87
N VAL A 23 6.44 1.49 22.48
CA VAL A 23 7.79 0.93 22.66
C VAL A 23 7.84 0.13 23.97
N PRO A 24 8.23 -1.16 23.94
CA PRO A 24 8.28 -1.96 25.16
C PRO A 24 9.43 -1.58 26.08
N GLU A 25 9.24 -1.82 27.38
CA GLU A 25 10.28 -1.62 28.39
C GLU A 25 11.56 -2.41 28.07
N GLY A 26 12.72 -1.78 28.30
CA GLY A 26 14.03 -2.39 28.05
C GLY A 26 14.52 -2.31 26.61
N ALA A 27 13.71 -1.83 25.67
CA ALA A 27 14.15 -1.49 24.32
C ALA A 27 14.89 -0.15 24.30
N GLY A 28 15.61 0.12 23.21
CA GLY A 28 16.22 1.42 22.95
C GLY A 28 15.18 2.55 22.81
N THR A 29 15.64 3.78 22.88
CA THR A 29 14.79 4.96 22.67
C THR A 29 14.42 5.05 21.19
N VAL A 30 13.12 5.12 20.88
CA VAL A 30 12.61 5.31 19.51
C VAL A 30 12.05 6.72 19.39
N VAL A 31 12.53 7.47 18.39
CA VAL A 31 12.04 8.81 18.06
C VAL A 31 11.56 8.86 16.61
N ALA A 32 10.41 9.49 16.41
CA ALA A 32 9.75 9.59 15.11
C ALA A 32 10.05 10.93 14.45
N LYS A 33 10.58 10.93 13.22
CA LYS A 33 10.72 12.11 12.35
C LYS A 33 9.39 12.37 11.66
N ILE A 34 8.72 13.46 11.99
CA ILE A 34 7.31 13.72 11.65
C ILE A 34 7.20 14.45 10.30
N GLU A 35 7.27 13.72 9.21
CA GLU A 35 7.28 14.31 7.84
C GLU A 35 5.91 14.82 7.36
N TYR A 36 4.80 14.40 7.99
CA TYR A 36 3.48 14.97 7.64
C TYR A 36 3.30 16.42 8.08
N LEU A 37 4.24 17.00 8.80
CA LEU A 37 4.26 18.43 9.13
C LEU A 37 4.84 19.29 8.00
N ASN A 38 5.36 18.71 6.94
CA ASN A 38 5.60 19.46 5.72
C ASN A 38 4.27 20.04 5.18
N PRO A 39 4.29 21.16 4.45
CA PRO A 39 3.07 21.86 3.99
C PRO A 39 2.11 21.01 3.15
N GLY A 40 2.63 20.13 2.29
CA GLY A 40 1.83 19.19 1.49
C GLY A 40 1.48 17.90 2.25
N GLY A 41 1.94 17.76 3.50
CA GLY A 41 1.61 16.67 4.39
C GLY A 41 2.45 15.41 4.25
N SER A 42 3.62 15.47 3.58
CA SER A 42 4.49 14.30 3.45
C SER A 42 5.96 14.64 3.20
N SER A 43 6.82 13.61 3.30
CA SER A 43 8.23 13.68 2.93
C SER A 43 8.47 14.02 1.45
N LYS A 44 7.46 13.81 0.60
CA LYS A 44 7.56 14.05 -0.85
C LYS A 44 7.63 15.53 -1.21
N ASP A 45 7.26 16.43 -0.33
CA ASP A 45 7.44 17.88 -0.53
C ASP A 45 8.92 18.23 -0.73
N ARG A 46 9.81 17.54 0.00
CA ARG A 46 11.27 17.75 -0.09
C ARG A 46 11.83 17.40 -1.46
N ILE A 47 11.46 16.24 -1.99
CA ILE A 47 11.92 15.81 -3.31
C ILE A 47 11.30 16.66 -4.43
N ALA A 48 10.04 17.08 -4.27
CA ALA A 48 9.35 17.88 -5.26
C ALA A 48 10.04 19.23 -5.50
N ILE A 49 10.33 19.99 -4.43
CA ILE A 49 11.04 21.27 -4.58
C ILE A 49 12.44 21.09 -5.19
N LYS A 50 13.20 20.07 -4.72
CA LYS A 50 14.57 19.82 -5.21
C LYS A 50 14.58 19.43 -6.68
N MET A 51 13.66 18.56 -7.13
CA MET A 51 13.57 18.15 -8.53
C MET A 51 13.19 19.32 -9.44
N ILE A 52 12.24 20.17 -9.01
CA ILE A 52 11.85 21.38 -9.78
C ILE A 52 13.02 22.37 -9.85
N ASP A 53 13.70 22.65 -8.72
CA ASP A 53 14.87 23.53 -8.69
C ASP A 53 15.96 23.06 -9.67
N ALA A 54 16.25 21.78 -9.69
CA ALA A 54 17.25 21.20 -10.61
C ALA A 54 16.79 21.27 -12.07
N ALA A 55 15.51 21.06 -12.36
CA ALA A 55 14.95 21.15 -13.69
C ALA A 55 14.96 22.59 -14.23
N GLU A 56 14.67 23.58 -13.40
CA GLU A 56 14.80 25.00 -13.73
C GLU A 56 16.24 25.37 -14.01
N ALA A 57 17.16 24.97 -13.12
CA ALA A 57 18.59 25.28 -13.25
C ALA A 57 19.22 24.68 -14.52
N SER A 58 18.79 23.47 -14.92
CA SER A 58 19.24 22.80 -16.14
C SER A 58 18.52 23.28 -17.42
N GLY A 59 17.42 24.04 -17.28
CA GLY A 59 16.56 24.45 -18.39
C GLY A 59 15.65 23.34 -18.93
N ALA A 60 15.57 22.18 -18.23
CA ALA A 60 14.65 21.09 -18.57
C ALA A 60 13.18 21.48 -18.34
N LEU A 61 12.91 22.29 -17.30
CA LEU A 61 11.60 22.89 -17.06
C LEU A 61 11.69 24.41 -17.31
N LYS A 62 10.95 24.89 -18.30
CA LYS A 62 10.90 26.30 -18.65
C LYS A 62 9.73 27.01 -17.98
N PRO A 63 9.81 28.35 -17.75
CA PRO A 63 8.68 29.10 -17.19
C PRO A 63 7.38 28.87 -17.98
N GLY A 64 6.28 28.56 -17.26
CA GLY A 64 4.99 28.21 -17.84
C GLY A 64 4.89 26.79 -18.43
N GLY A 65 5.93 25.96 -18.25
CA GLY A 65 5.95 24.56 -18.72
C GLY A 65 4.98 23.67 -17.95
N THR A 66 4.86 22.43 -18.40
CA THR A 66 3.96 21.43 -17.82
C THR A 66 4.76 20.31 -17.14
N ILE A 67 4.41 19.99 -15.92
CA ILE A 67 4.95 18.85 -15.15
C ILE A 67 4.03 17.66 -15.35
N VAL A 68 4.55 16.55 -15.87
CA VAL A 68 3.80 15.29 -16.07
C VAL A 68 4.43 14.20 -15.21
N GLU A 69 3.68 13.60 -14.29
CA GLU A 69 4.20 12.54 -13.41
C GLU A 69 3.18 11.41 -13.21
N PRO A 70 3.60 10.15 -13.34
CA PRO A 70 2.80 9.02 -12.88
C PRO A 70 2.90 8.94 -11.36
N THR A 71 1.82 9.30 -10.65
CA THR A 71 1.83 9.36 -9.19
C THR A 71 0.49 9.04 -8.57
N SER A 72 0.53 8.33 -7.46
CA SER A 72 -0.67 7.93 -6.70
C SER A 72 -1.01 8.85 -5.52
N GLY A 73 -0.30 9.96 -5.32
CA GLY A 73 -0.67 10.86 -4.22
C GLY A 73 0.41 11.84 -3.77
N ASN A 74 1.20 11.46 -2.76
CA ASN A 74 2.07 12.40 -2.04
C ASN A 74 3.07 13.16 -2.93
N THR A 75 3.67 12.50 -3.92
CA THR A 75 4.58 13.15 -4.88
C THR A 75 3.86 14.18 -5.73
N GLY A 76 2.65 13.83 -6.22
CA GLY A 76 1.81 14.78 -6.97
C GLY A 76 1.42 15.99 -6.13
N VAL A 77 1.11 15.82 -4.86
CA VAL A 77 0.79 16.92 -3.93
C VAL A 77 2.00 17.84 -3.77
N GLY A 78 3.18 17.30 -3.50
CA GLY A 78 4.41 18.08 -3.37
C GLY A 78 4.75 18.86 -4.66
N LEU A 79 4.66 18.20 -5.82
CA LEU A 79 4.87 18.84 -7.12
C LEU A 79 3.85 19.95 -7.37
N ALA A 80 2.55 19.69 -7.15
CA ALA A 80 1.50 20.67 -7.36
C ALA A 80 1.66 21.89 -6.46
N LEU A 81 2.03 21.68 -5.17
CA LEU A 81 2.27 22.76 -4.23
C LEU A 81 3.34 23.74 -4.71
N VAL A 82 4.47 23.23 -5.22
CA VAL A 82 5.57 24.06 -5.72
C VAL A 82 5.20 24.65 -7.08
N ALA A 83 4.59 23.86 -7.96
CA ALA A 83 4.19 24.27 -9.30
C ALA A 83 3.23 25.46 -9.31
N GLN A 84 2.21 25.44 -8.43
CA GLN A 84 1.25 26.54 -8.31
C GLN A 84 1.90 27.88 -7.98
N GLN A 85 2.92 27.87 -7.13
CA GLN A 85 3.63 29.08 -6.74
C GLN A 85 4.53 29.63 -7.85
N ARG A 86 5.00 28.75 -8.74
CA ARG A 86 5.96 29.09 -9.82
C ARG A 86 5.31 29.23 -11.19
N GLY A 87 3.97 29.03 -11.28
CA GLY A 87 3.21 29.20 -12.52
C GLY A 87 3.40 28.05 -13.52
N TYR A 88 3.63 26.82 -13.04
CA TYR A 88 3.66 25.60 -13.84
C TYR A 88 2.30 24.92 -13.90
N HIS A 89 2.02 24.24 -14.98
CA HIS A 89 0.89 23.34 -15.11
C HIS A 89 1.27 21.94 -14.62
N CYS A 90 0.30 21.19 -14.08
CA CYS A 90 0.51 19.80 -13.66
C CYS A 90 -0.50 18.88 -14.32
N VAL A 91 -0.02 17.77 -14.87
CA VAL A 91 -0.82 16.64 -15.36
C VAL A 91 -0.34 15.38 -14.63
N PHE A 92 -1.17 14.82 -13.77
CA PHE A 92 -0.84 13.62 -13.03
C PHE A 92 -1.61 12.41 -13.56
N VAL A 93 -0.88 11.33 -13.80
CA VAL A 93 -1.44 10.07 -14.30
C VAL A 93 -1.55 9.10 -13.13
N CYS A 94 -2.78 8.72 -12.78
CA CYS A 94 -3.09 7.90 -11.62
C CYS A 94 -3.68 6.56 -12.04
N PRO A 95 -3.32 5.43 -11.40
CA PRO A 95 -4.07 4.19 -11.56
C PRO A 95 -5.46 4.31 -10.91
N ASP A 96 -6.46 3.61 -11.46
CA ASP A 96 -7.87 3.66 -11.03
C ASP A 96 -8.10 3.16 -9.58
N LYS A 97 -7.15 2.39 -9.02
CA LYS A 97 -7.14 1.97 -7.60
C LYS A 97 -6.90 3.11 -6.61
N VAL A 98 -6.44 4.27 -7.08
CA VAL A 98 -6.22 5.46 -6.23
C VAL A 98 -7.57 6.04 -5.83
N SER A 99 -7.78 6.25 -4.53
CA SER A 99 -9.04 6.78 -4.00
C SER A 99 -9.39 8.13 -4.63
N GLU A 100 -10.69 8.37 -4.81
CA GLU A 100 -11.20 9.63 -5.35
C GLU A 100 -10.76 10.82 -4.49
N ASP A 101 -10.70 10.68 -3.17
CA ASP A 101 -10.23 11.71 -2.26
C ASP A 101 -8.79 12.16 -2.60
N LYS A 102 -7.88 11.21 -2.85
CA LYS A 102 -6.51 11.53 -3.25
C LYS A 102 -6.45 12.25 -4.61
N GLN A 103 -7.25 11.79 -5.58
CA GLN A 103 -7.35 12.47 -6.88
C GLN A 103 -7.91 13.89 -6.72
N ASN A 104 -8.92 14.08 -5.85
CA ASN A 104 -9.54 15.38 -5.60
C ASN A 104 -8.57 16.36 -4.93
N VAL A 105 -7.67 15.92 -4.07
CA VAL A 105 -6.60 16.77 -3.54
C VAL A 105 -5.72 17.33 -4.67
N LEU A 106 -5.32 16.52 -5.64
CA LEU A 106 -4.53 16.98 -6.79
C LEU A 106 -5.31 17.99 -7.64
N ARG A 107 -6.60 17.72 -7.93
CA ARG A 107 -7.48 18.65 -8.64
C ARG A 107 -7.68 19.96 -7.87
N ALA A 108 -7.74 19.92 -6.54
CA ALA A 108 -7.87 21.12 -5.70
C ALA A 108 -6.64 22.04 -5.80
N TYR A 109 -5.45 21.48 -6.03
CA TYR A 109 -4.25 22.25 -6.38
C TYR A 109 -4.23 22.74 -7.85
N GLY A 110 -5.28 22.46 -8.64
CA GLY A 110 -5.40 22.87 -10.04
C GLY A 110 -4.72 21.94 -11.04
N ALA A 111 -4.33 20.72 -10.62
CA ALA A 111 -3.76 19.75 -11.53
C ALA A 111 -4.83 19.05 -12.37
N GLU A 112 -4.51 18.72 -13.62
CA GLU A 112 -5.24 17.73 -14.41
C GLU A 112 -4.90 16.33 -13.92
N VAL A 113 -5.91 15.47 -13.79
CA VAL A 113 -5.74 14.07 -13.34
C VAL A 113 -6.29 13.13 -14.40
N VAL A 114 -5.40 12.35 -15.00
CA VAL A 114 -5.71 11.30 -15.96
C VAL A 114 -5.73 9.96 -15.22
N VAL A 115 -6.85 9.24 -15.32
CA VAL A 115 -7.01 7.93 -14.62
C VAL A 115 -6.82 6.81 -15.63
N CYS A 116 -5.95 5.85 -15.31
CA CYS A 116 -5.62 4.71 -16.14
C CYS A 116 -5.97 3.39 -15.43
N PRO A 117 -6.27 2.30 -16.18
CA PRO A 117 -6.55 1.01 -15.59
C PRO A 117 -5.32 0.44 -14.88
N THR A 118 -5.54 -0.17 -13.70
CA THR A 118 -4.49 -0.87 -12.93
C THR A 118 -4.24 -2.29 -13.45
N SER A 119 -5.26 -2.92 -14.06
CA SER A 119 -5.26 -4.34 -14.46
C SER A 119 -4.57 -4.63 -15.80
N VAL A 120 -3.65 -3.77 -16.23
CA VAL A 120 -2.88 -3.91 -17.48
C VAL A 120 -1.39 -4.05 -17.19
N ALA A 121 -0.64 -4.70 -18.08
CA ALA A 121 0.81 -4.82 -17.95
C ALA A 121 1.50 -3.45 -18.00
N PRO A 122 2.67 -3.27 -17.34
CA PRO A 122 3.36 -1.97 -17.32
C PRO A 122 3.72 -1.41 -18.69
N ASP A 123 3.95 -2.27 -19.68
CA ASP A 123 4.27 -1.94 -21.08
C ASP A 123 3.02 -1.78 -21.97
N ASP A 124 1.82 -2.02 -21.43
CA ASP A 124 0.57 -1.78 -22.16
C ASP A 124 0.42 -0.27 -22.47
N PRO A 125 0.00 0.11 -23.69
CA PRO A 125 -0.25 1.51 -24.05
C PRO A 125 -1.25 2.24 -23.13
N ALA A 126 -2.15 1.53 -22.45
CA ALA A 126 -3.12 2.07 -21.51
C ALA A 126 -2.58 2.17 -20.07
N SER A 127 -1.40 1.62 -19.78
CA SER A 127 -0.78 1.70 -18.45
C SER A 127 -0.47 3.15 -18.07
N TYR A 128 -0.55 3.46 -16.80
CA TYR A 128 -0.26 4.82 -16.32
C TYR A 128 1.19 5.26 -16.61
N TYR A 129 2.13 4.32 -16.73
CA TYR A 129 3.50 4.61 -17.16
C TYR A 129 3.55 5.00 -18.63
N SER A 130 2.95 4.20 -19.52
CA SER A 130 2.93 4.45 -20.98
C SER A 130 2.17 5.73 -21.32
N VAL A 131 1.03 5.96 -20.65
CA VAL A 131 0.25 7.20 -20.81
C VAL A 131 1.05 8.42 -20.36
N SER A 132 1.76 8.36 -19.23
CA SER A 132 2.59 9.49 -18.79
C SER A 132 3.74 9.78 -19.76
N ASN A 133 4.39 8.77 -20.33
CA ASN A 133 5.45 8.96 -21.33
C ASN A 133 4.90 9.61 -22.60
N ARG A 134 3.75 9.13 -23.11
CA ARG A 134 3.08 9.71 -24.26
C ARG A 134 2.71 11.19 -24.05
N LEU A 135 2.17 11.53 -22.88
CA LEU A 135 1.81 12.92 -22.57
C LEU A 135 3.02 13.85 -22.54
N VAL A 136 4.18 13.37 -22.09
CA VAL A 136 5.43 14.14 -22.15
C VAL A 136 5.84 14.43 -23.60
N GLU A 137 5.61 13.50 -24.53
CA GLU A 137 5.92 13.68 -25.95
C GLU A 137 4.89 14.59 -26.66
N GLU A 138 3.62 14.52 -26.28
CA GLU A 138 2.51 15.26 -26.91
C GLU A 138 2.40 16.70 -26.42
N ILE A 139 2.79 17.01 -25.19
CA ILE A 139 2.67 18.34 -24.60
C ILE A 139 3.97 19.12 -24.80
N ASP A 140 3.92 20.19 -25.56
CA ASP A 140 5.10 21.02 -25.77
C ASP A 140 5.62 21.66 -24.48
N GLY A 141 6.91 21.52 -24.24
CA GLY A 141 7.56 22.00 -23.02
C GLY A 141 7.22 21.17 -21.74
N ALA A 142 6.68 19.96 -21.89
CA ALA A 142 6.47 19.07 -20.77
C ALA A 142 7.79 18.52 -20.21
N TRP A 143 7.83 18.35 -18.90
CA TRP A 143 8.92 17.74 -18.17
C TRP A 143 8.38 16.68 -17.20
N LYS A 144 9.07 15.53 -17.15
CA LYS A 144 8.75 14.42 -16.24
C LYS A 144 9.79 14.39 -15.11
N PRO A 145 9.38 14.58 -13.85
CA PRO A 145 10.25 14.46 -12.69
C PRO A 145 10.89 13.08 -12.55
N ASP A 146 10.11 12.02 -12.77
CA ASP A 146 10.49 10.62 -12.64
C ASP A 146 11.14 10.30 -11.28
N GLN A 147 10.32 10.26 -10.24
CA GLN A 147 10.76 10.02 -8.85
C GLN A 147 11.54 8.72 -8.64
N TYR A 148 11.40 7.75 -9.54
CA TYR A 148 12.06 6.45 -9.44
C TYR A 148 13.52 6.45 -9.93
N SER A 149 13.87 7.41 -10.79
CA SER A 149 15.21 7.48 -11.38
C SER A 149 15.93 8.81 -11.14
N ASN A 150 15.21 9.85 -10.70
CA ASN A 150 15.77 11.19 -10.54
C ASN A 150 16.76 11.27 -9.37
N PRO A 151 18.05 11.57 -9.61
CA PRO A 151 19.06 11.64 -8.55
C PRO A 151 18.80 12.74 -7.53
N ASN A 152 17.98 13.74 -7.87
CA ASN A 152 17.58 14.82 -6.96
C ASN A 152 16.63 14.34 -5.86
N GLY A 153 16.01 13.15 -6.01
CA GLY A 153 15.24 12.51 -4.96
C GLY A 153 16.11 12.17 -3.74
N PRO A 154 17.10 11.28 -3.86
CA PRO A 154 18.05 11.01 -2.78
C PRO A 154 18.82 12.25 -2.33
N GLU A 155 19.26 13.10 -3.27
CA GLU A 155 20.04 14.30 -2.93
C GLU A 155 19.26 15.28 -2.04
N SER A 156 17.95 15.41 -2.24
CA SER A 156 17.08 16.20 -1.34
C SER A 156 17.18 15.74 0.12
N HIS A 157 17.13 14.43 0.35
CA HIS A 157 17.21 13.88 1.70
C HIS A 157 18.63 13.90 2.29
N TYR A 158 19.64 13.80 1.43
CA TYR A 158 21.04 13.98 1.82
C TYR A 158 21.31 15.41 2.32
N GLU A 159 20.81 16.41 1.60
CA GLU A 159 21.01 17.83 1.96
C GLU A 159 20.11 18.32 3.11
N THR A 160 19.00 17.64 3.40
CA THR A 160 18.00 18.14 4.37
C THR A 160 17.71 17.16 5.49
N THR A 161 17.09 16.02 5.19
CA THR A 161 16.59 15.07 6.20
C THR A 161 17.70 14.48 7.07
N GLY A 162 18.81 14.06 6.43
CA GLY A 162 19.98 13.55 7.14
C GLY A 162 20.60 14.56 8.09
N PRO A 163 20.94 15.79 7.64
CA PRO A 163 21.42 16.87 8.50
C PRO A 163 20.49 17.24 9.64
N GLU A 164 19.17 17.31 9.39
CA GLU A 164 18.19 17.59 10.43
C GLU A 164 18.20 16.50 11.53
N ILE A 165 18.17 15.21 11.13
CA ILE A 165 18.21 14.10 12.09
C ILE A 165 19.50 14.15 12.92
N TRP A 166 20.64 14.37 12.29
CA TRP A 166 21.93 14.45 12.97
C TRP A 166 21.97 15.59 13.99
N ALA A 167 21.52 16.78 13.59
CA ALA A 167 21.49 17.95 14.46
C ALA A 167 20.48 17.80 15.61
N ASP A 168 19.27 17.31 15.32
CA ASP A 168 18.18 17.17 16.32
C ASP A 168 18.48 16.07 17.36
N THR A 169 19.41 15.15 17.05
CA THR A 169 19.86 14.09 17.99
C THR A 169 21.22 14.40 18.64
N ASP A 170 21.78 15.59 18.45
CA ASP A 170 23.15 15.93 18.87
C ASP A 170 24.19 14.91 18.40
N GLY A 171 23.99 14.31 17.23
CA GLY A 171 24.85 13.25 16.69
C GLY A 171 24.80 11.93 17.44
N LYS A 172 23.81 11.68 18.27
CA LYS A 172 23.68 10.46 19.10
C LYS A 172 22.83 9.36 18.46
N VAL A 173 22.25 9.61 17.30
CA VAL A 173 21.49 8.60 16.56
C VAL A 173 22.37 7.38 16.26
N THR A 174 21.88 6.19 16.61
CA THR A 174 22.57 4.92 16.39
C THR A 174 21.97 4.13 15.21
N HIS A 175 20.68 4.27 15.00
CA HIS A 175 19.96 3.57 13.91
C HIS A 175 18.99 4.54 13.24
N PHE A 176 18.92 4.46 11.91
CA PHE A 176 17.93 5.17 11.10
C PHE A 176 17.04 4.15 10.39
N VAL A 177 15.74 4.23 10.61
CA VAL A 177 14.74 3.33 10.03
C VAL A 177 13.81 4.12 9.11
N ALA A 178 13.64 3.65 7.89
CA ALA A 178 12.71 4.23 6.92
C ALA A 178 12.02 3.16 6.09
N GLY A 179 10.75 3.38 5.74
CA GLY A 179 10.06 2.60 4.73
C GLY A 179 10.71 2.78 3.35
N VAL A 180 10.88 1.70 2.61
CA VAL A 180 11.51 1.71 1.29
C VAL A 180 10.41 1.68 0.22
N GLY A 181 10.26 2.77 -0.55
CA GLY A 181 9.48 2.87 -1.78
C GLY A 181 10.43 3.18 -2.92
N THR A 182 10.39 4.39 -3.49
CA THR A 182 11.35 4.79 -4.55
C THR A 182 12.82 4.74 -4.12
N GLY A 183 13.09 4.56 -2.82
CA GLY A 183 14.42 4.47 -2.26
C GLY A 183 15.10 5.80 -1.95
N GLY A 184 14.57 6.92 -2.42
CA GLY A 184 15.22 8.24 -2.28
C GLY A 184 15.46 8.66 -0.84
N THR A 185 14.51 8.43 0.05
CA THR A 185 14.60 8.81 1.48
C THR A 185 15.71 8.04 2.19
N ILE A 186 15.67 6.71 2.12
CA ILE A 186 16.65 5.85 2.81
C ILE A 186 18.06 6.03 2.25
N THR A 187 18.19 6.15 0.92
CA THR A 187 19.46 6.37 0.23
C THR A 187 20.07 7.71 0.63
N GLY A 188 19.32 8.79 0.52
CA GLY A 188 19.84 10.14 0.78
C GLY A 188 20.16 10.38 2.25
N ALA A 189 19.18 10.20 3.13
CA ALA A 189 19.38 10.40 4.57
C ALA A 189 20.38 9.37 5.16
N GLY A 190 20.30 8.11 4.73
CA GLY A 190 21.21 7.06 5.16
C GLY A 190 22.66 7.34 4.76
N ARG A 191 22.90 7.79 3.51
CA ARG A 191 24.23 8.19 3.04
C ARG A 191 24.81 9.30 3.91
N TYR A 192 24.07 10.37 4.14
CA TYR A 192 24.53 11.46 5.02
C TYR A 192 24.88 10.96 6.42
N LEU A 193 23.96 10.19 7.05
CA LEU A 193 24.17 9.71 8.42
C LEU A 193 25.36 8.76 8.54
N LYS A 194 25.57 7.87 7.56
CA LYS A 194 26.76 7.01 7.52
C LYS A 194 28.05 7.83 7.36
N GLU A 195 28.06 8.81 6.47
CA GLU A 195 29.23 9.66 6.23
C GLU A 195 29.60 10.48 7.48
N VAL A 196 28.64 11.20 8.07
CA VAL A 196 28.92 12.09 9.21
C VAL A 196 29.29 11.34 10.49
N SER A 197 28.79 10.10 10.64
CA SER A 197 29.11 9.24 11.80
C SER A 197 30.35 8.37 11.60
N GLY A 198 30.99 8.42 10.42
CA GLY A 198 32.10 7.53 10.10
C GLY A 198 31.68 6.04 10.02
N GLY A 199 30.45 5.77 9.61
CA GLY A 199 29.87 4.43 9.53
C GLY A 199 29.26 3.91 10.85
N GLY A 200 29.12 4.78 11.85
CA GLY A 200 28.56 4.40 13.17
C GLY A 200 27.04 4.24 13.18
N VAL A 201 26.34 4.90 12.28
CA VAL A 201 24.87 4.78 12.16
C VAL A 201 24.50 3.60 11.30
N GLN A 202 23.65 2.70 11.82
CA GLN A 202 23.07 1.59 11.07
C GLN A 202 21.81 2.07 10.35
N VAL A 203 21.66 1.73 9.07
CA VAL A 203 20.52 2.09 8.24
C VAL A 203 19.65 0.86 8.00
N VAL A 204 18.37 0.94 8.38
CA VAL A 204 17.44 -0.19 8.29
C VAL A 204 16.25 0.19 7.40
N GLY A 205 15.99 -0.62 6.39
CA GLY A 205 14.82 -0.52 5.54
C GLY A 205 13.66 -1.31 6.12
N ALA A 206 12.48 -0.70 6.20
CA ALA A 206 11.23 -1.41 6.43
C ALA A 206 10.53 -1.62 5.09
N ASP A 207 10.10 -2.85 4.81
CA ASP A 207 9.56 -3.26 3.52
C ASP A 207 8.30 -4.11 3.71
N PRO A 208 7.24 -3.94 2.90
CA PRO A 208 6.09 -4.82 3.02
C PRO A 208 6.42 -6.24 2.51
N GLU A 209 5.86 -7.24 3.16
CA GLU A 209 5.94 -8.63 2.68
C GLU A 209 5.46 -8.72 1.22
N GLY A 210 6.25 -9.34 0.35
CA GLY A 210 5.95 -9.47 -1.07
C GLY A 210 6.74 -8.54 -1.99
N SER A 211 7.27 -7.43 -1.47
CA SER A 211 8.13 -6.50 -2.19
C SER A 211 9.51 -7.09 -2.49
N VAL A 212 10.19 -6.54 -3.52
CA VAL A 212 11.49 -7.05 -3.97
C VAL A 212 12.62 -6.78 -2.97
N TYR A 213 12.53 -5.74 -2.14
CA TYR A 213 13.64 -5.34 -1.24
C TYR A 213 13.89 -6.37 -0.13
N SER A 214 12.85 -7.00 0.38
CA SER A 214 12.95 -8.05 1.40
C SER A 214 13.08 -9.47 0.82
N GLY A 215 13.33 -9.60 -0.49
CA GLY A 215 13.49 -10.87 -1.18
C GLY A 215 12.19 -11.46 -1.72
N GLY A 216 11.12 -10.69 -1.74
CA GLY A 216 9.86 -11.03 -2.41
C GLY A 216 9.97 -10.98 -3.94
N THR A 217 8.91 -11.38 -4.61
CA THR A 217 8.82 -11.45 -6.08
C THR A 217 7.99 -10.32 -6.69
N GLY A 218 7.78 -9.22 -5.95
CA GLY A 218 6.93 -8.11 -6.39
C GLY A 218 5.44 -8.43 -6.30
N ARG A 219 5.02 -9.27 -5.33
CA ARG A 219 3.61 -9.62 -5.12
C ARG A 219 2.88 -8.49 -4.39
N PRO A 220 1.58 -8.32 -4.66
CA PRO A 220 0.77 -7.26 -4.05
C PRO A 220 0.73 -7.31 -2.52
N TYR A 221 0.66 -6.14 -1.94
CA TYR A 221 0.39 -5.83 -0.52
C TYR A 221 -0.56 -4.64 -0.46
N LEU A 222 -1.09 -4.32 0.72
CA LEU A 222 -2.11 -3.28 0.91
C LEU A 222 -1.55 -1.99 1.53
N VAL A 223 -0.36 -2.02 2.11
CA VAL A 223 0.35 -0.82 2.57
C VAL A 223 0.70 0.05 1.36
N GLU A 224 0.35 1.34 1.42
CA GLU A 224 0.57 2.27 0.32
C GLU A 224 1.85 3.09 0.50
N GLY A 225 2.52 3.41 -0.62
CA GLY A 225 3.65 4.34 -0.67
C GLY A 225 5.01 3.76 -0.31
N VAL A 226 5.10 2.45 -0.15
CA VAL A 226 6.31 1.67 0.13
C VAL A 226 6.25 0.35 -0.63
N GLY A 227 7.39 -0.31 -0.73
CA GLY A 227 7.53 -1.55 -1.49
C GLY A 227 7.50 -1.31 -3.01
N GLU A 228 8.13 -2.18 -3.77
CA GLU A 228 8.15 -2.15 -5.23
C GLU A 228 8.17 -3.58 -5.80
N ASP A 229 7.84 -3.70 -7.08
CA ASP A 229 7.96 -4.91 -7.88
C ASP A 229 9.20 -4.91 -8.80
N PHE A 230 9.97 -3.83 -8.76
CA PHE A 230 11.25 -3.64 -9.46
C PHE A 230 12.23 -2.85 -8.57
N TRP A 231 13.49 -2.73 -9.02
CA TRP A 231 14.54 -1.98 -8.33
C TRP A 231 14.67 -0.57 -8.93
N PRO A 232 14.17 0.50 -8.27
CA PRO A 232 14.35 1.87 -8.73
C PRO A 232 15.82 2.29 -8.71
N SER A 233 16.26 3.05 -9.70
CA SER A 233 17.65 3.54 -9.74
C SER A 233 17.94 4.65 -8.72
N ALA A 234 16.91 5.23 -8.11
CA ALA A 234 17.05 6.16 -6.98
C ALA A 234 17.37 5.44 -5.66
N TYR A 235 17.26 4.11 -5.60
CA TYR A 235 17.64 3.29 -4.46
C TYR A 235 19.07 2.77 -4.61
N ASP A 236 19.87 2.98 -3.58
CA ASP A 236 21.19 2.35 -3.47
C ASP A 236 21.05 1.02 -2.70
N PRO A 237 21.26 -0.13 -3.34
CA PRO A 237 21.11 -1.44 -2.68
C PRO A 237 22.07 -1.68 -1.51
N GLU A 238 23.19 -0.94 -1.46
CA GLU A 238 24.21 -1.08 -0.41
C GLU A 238 23.98 -0.14 0.78
N ILE A 239 22.96 0.73 0.70
CA ILE A 239 22.72 1.72 1.77
C ILE A 239 22.18 1.09 3.04
N ALA A 240 21.29 0.10 2.92
CA ALA A 240 20.64 -0.56 4.07
C ALA A 240 21.55 -1.67 4.61
N ASP A 241 21.85 -1.61 5.92
CA ASP A 241 22.56 -2.67 6.63
C ASP A 241 21.64 -3.87 6.90
N GLN A 242 20.32 -3.61 6.96
CA GLN A 242 19.27 -4.61 7.13
C GLN A 242 17.99 -4.17 6.44
N ILE A 243 17.23 -5.13 5.90
CA ILE A 243 15.84 -4.94 5.46
C ILE A 243 14.96 -5.84 6.31
N ILE A 244 13.89 -5.26 6.88
CA ILE A 244 12.91 -5.97 7.71
C ILE A 244 11.59 -6.01 6.95
N ALA A 245 11.14 -7.23 6.63
CA ALA A 245 9.81 -7.45 6.05
C ALA A 245 8.74 -7.33 7.13
N VAL A 246 7.67 -6.60 6.85
CA VAL A 246 6.56 -6.37 7.77
C VAL A 246 5.25 -6.68 7.07
N SER A 247 4.38 -7.44 7.74
CA SER A 247 3.05 -7.77 7.20
C SER A 247 2.12 -6.56 7.16
N ASP A 248 1.11 -6.59 6.26
CA ASP A 248 0.03 -5.60 6.24
C ASP A 248 -0.71 -5.54 7.58
N ALA A 249 -0.95 -6.71 8.19
CA ALA A 249 -1.65 -6.83 9.47
C ALA A 249 -0.92 -6.09 10.60
N ASP A 250 0.38 -6.31 10.75
CA ASP A 250 1.19 -5.64 11.77
C ASP A 250 1.34 -4.15 11.48
N SER A 251 1.47 -3.79 10.20
CA SER A 251 1.54 -2.39 9.74
C SER A 251 0.28 -1.61 10.11
N PHE A 252 -0.89 -2.17 9.85
CA PHE A 252 -2.18 -1.51 10.11
C PHE A 252 -2.54 -1.49 11.59
N ASP A 253 -2.25 -2.56 12.33
CA ASP A 253 -2.43 -2.57 13.79
C ASP A 253 -1.58 -1.47 14.44
N MET A 254 -0.28 -1.41 14.10
CA MET A 254 0.62 -0.38 14.61
C MET A 254 0.18 1.04 14.21
N THR A 255 -0.29 1.25 12.98
CA THR A 255 -0.82 2.55 12.53
C THR A 255 -1.98 3.00 13.42
N ARG A 256 -2.91 2.09 13.75
CA ARG A 256 -4.03 2.39 14.64
C ARG A 256 -3.60 2.62 16.08
N ARG A 257 -2.60 1.88 16.56
CA ARG A 257 -2.00 2.07 17.89
C ARG A 257 -1.30 3.40 18.01
N LEU A 258 -0.53 3.83 17.00
CA LEU A 258 0.10 5.16 16.97
C LEU A 258 -0.93 6.27 17.14
N ALA A 259 -2.08 6.18 16.48
CA ALA A 259 -3.15 7.17 16.64
C ALA A 259 -3.76 7.15 18.05
N ARG A 260 -3.94 6.00 18.67
CA ARG A 260 -4.65 5.83 19.96
C ARG A 260 -3.74 5.97 21.16
N GLU A 261 -2.49 5.53 21.07
CA GLU A 261 -1.54 5.42 22.19
C GLU A 261 -0.51 6.54 22.17
N GLU A 262 -0.16 7.10 20.99
CA GLU A 262 0.83 8.18 20.83
C GLU A 262 0.22 9.50 20.29
N ALA A 263 -1.09 9.52 19.99
CA ALA A 263 -1.78 10.64 19.34
C ALA A 263 -1.19 11.04 17.97
N LEU A 264 -0.55 10.10 17.28
CA LEU A 264 0.04 10.28 15.96
C LEU A 264 -0.87 9.67 14.89
N LEU A 265 -1.65 10.51 14.21
CA LEU A 265 -2.51 10.09 13.09
C LEU A 265 -1.67 10.08 11.80
N VAL A 266 -1.21 8.89 11.40
CA VAL A 266 -0.23 8.66 10.33
C VAL A 266 -0.72 7.62 9.31
N GLY A 267 -0.04 7.50 8.15
CA GLY A 267 -0.35 6.50 7.13
C GLY A 267 0.13 5.09 7.46
N GLY A 268 -0.27 4.09 6.66
CA GLY A 268 0.06 2.67 6.87
C GLY A 268 1.56 2.37 6.84
N SER A 269 2.30 3.03 5.96
CA SER A 269 3.76 2.91 5.87
C SER A 269 4.50 3.42 7.11
N CYS A 270 3.88 4.33 7.88
CA CYS A 270 4.41 4.78 9.17
C CYS A 270 4.32 3.67 10.22
N GLY A 271 3.16 2.97 10.29
CA GLY A 271 3.00 1.81 11.17
C GLY A 271 4.01 0.71 10.85
N MET A 272 4.17 0.41 9.56
CA MET A 272 5.19 -0.53 9.07
C MET A 272 6.60 -0.16 9.54
N ALA A 273 7.01 1.10 9.34
CA ALA A 273 8.33 1.57 9.73
C ALA A 273 8.52 1.52 11.27
N VAL A 274 7.47 1.80 12.07
CA VAL A 274 7.54 1.73 13.53
C VAL A 274 7.64 0.28 14.02
N VAL A 275 6.96 -0.69 13.39
CA VAL A 275 7.15 -2.12 13.71
C VAL A 275 8.62 -2.51 13.54
N ALA A 276 9.23 -2.18 12.40
CA ALA A 276 10.66 -2.42 12.16
C ALA A 276 11.56 -1.69 13.17
N ALA A 277 11.26 -0.42 13.49
CA ALA A 277 12.02 0.38 14.45
C ALA A 277 11.98 -0.20 15.86
N ILE A 278 10.84 -0.72 16.30
CA ILE A 278 10.71 -1.38 17.61
C ILE A 278 11.52 -2.70 17.64
N GLU A 279 11.54 -3.44 16.54
CA GLU A 279 12.36 -4.66 16.43
C GLU A 279 13.85 -4.31 16.55
N VAL A 280 14.31 -3.28 15.82
CA VAL A 280 15.67 -2.76 15.92
C VAL A 280 15.99 -2.30 17.35
N ALA A 281 15.10 -1.54 17.98
CA ALA A 281 15.32 -1.03 19.34
C ALA A 281 15.43 -2.14 20.39
N LYS A 282 14.68 -3.25 20.22
CA LYS A 282 14.79 -4.44 21.07
C LYS A 282 16.14 -5.14 20.91
N GLN A 283 16.60 -5.26 19.65
CA GLN A 283 17.87 -5.93 19.34
C GLN A 283 19.10 -5.11 19.77
N ALA A 284 19.04 -3.79 19.55
CA ALA A 284 20.13 -2.88 19.86
C ALA A 284 20.25 -2.55 21.37
N GLY A 285 19.18 -2.75 22.14
CA GLY A 285 19.16 -2.55 23.59
C GLY A 285 19.01 -1.10 24.05
N PRO A 286 18.96 -0.88 25.39
CA PRO A 286 18.49 0.36 26.00
C PRO A 286 19.35 1.60 25.73
N ASP A 287 20.61 1.43 25.37
CA ASP A 287 21.52 2.54 25.09
C ASP A 287 21.42 3.06 23.65
N SER A 288 20.57 2.44 22.82
CA SER A 288 20.38 2.84 21.42
C SER A 288 19.37 3.98 21.27
N LEU A 289 19.64 4.85 20.29
CA LEU A 289 18.72 5.89 19.82
C LEU A 289 18.33 5.57 18.37
N VAL A 290 17.11 5.11 18.18
CA VAL A 290 16.54 4.73 16.88
C VAL A 290 15.66 5.86 16.37
N VAL A 291 16.02 6.43 15.22
CA VAL A 291 15.18 7.41 14.52
C VAL A 291 14.37 6.70 13.44
N VAL A 292 13.05 6.77 13.52
CA VAL A 292 12.15 6.24 12.48
C VAL A 292 11.48 7.39 11.72
N LEU A 293 11.50 7.34 10.38
CA LEU A 293 10.85 8.36 9.56
C LEU A 293 9.39 7.98 9.30
N LEU A 294 8.46 8.89 9.64
CA LEU A 294 7.03 8.77 9.38
C LEU A 294 6.66 9.65 8.18
N PRO A 295 6.52 9.06 6.97
CA PRO A 295 6.51 9.82 5.73
C PRO A 295 5.27 10.67 5.50
N ASP A 296 4.08 10.28 6.02
CA ASP A 296 2.84 11.01 5.74
C ASP A 296 1.80 10.93 6.86
N GLY A 297 0.74 11.73 6.73
CA GLY A 297 -0.38 11.77 7.69
C GLY A 297 -1.52 10.83 7.37
N GLY A 298 -2.29 10.45 8.40
CA GLY A 298 -3.37 9.46 8.33
C GLY A 298 -4.69 9.94 7.72
N ARG A 299 -4.85 11.25 7.43
CA ARG A 299 -6.14 11.78 6.93
C ARG A 299 -6.57 11.18 5.59
N GLY A 300 -5.63 10.78 4.74
CA GLY A 300 -5.91 10.11 3.47
C GLY A 300 -6.29 8.63 3.59
N TYR A 301 -6.38 8.07 4.81
CA TYR A 301 -6.61 6.64 5.08
C TYR A 301 -7.81 6.38 5.99
N LEU A 302 -8.67 7.41 6.24
CA LEU A 302 -9.80 7.29 7.16
C LEU A 302 -10.85 6.28 6.68
N SER A 303 -11.04 6.13 5.38
CA SER A 303 -11.97 5.16 4.79
C SER A 303 -11.39 3.73 4.65
N LYS A 304 -10.10 3.54 4.97
CA LYS A 304 -9.38 2.26 4.90
C LYS A 304 -8.91 1.83 6.30
N ILE A 305 -7.64 2.04 6.63
CA ILE A 305 -6.99 1.57 7.87
C ILE A 305 -7.74 2.02 9.15
N PHE A 306 -8.36 3.19 9.15
CA PHE A 306 -9.11 3.70 10.30
C PHE A 306 -10.61 3.36 10.26
N SER A 307 -11.10 2.70 9.21
CA SER A 307 -12.46 2.17 9.11
C SER A 307 -12.51 0.75 9.63
N ASP A 308 -13.28 0.51 10.70
CA ASP A 308 -13.46 -0.84 11.22
C ASP A 308 -14.13 -1.76 10.19
N ALA A 309 -15.04 -1.25 9.37
CA ALA A 309 -15.68 -2.01 8.31
C ALA A 309 -14.66 -2.49 7.26
N TRP A 310 -13.74 -1.61 6.82
CA TRP A 310 -12.70 -1.97 5.88
C TRP A 310 -11.72 -2.99 6.50
N MET A 311 -11.25 -2.74 7.72
CA MET A 311 -10.35 -3.64 8.44
C MET A 311 -10.98 -5.02 8.64
N SER A 312 -12.28 -5.05 8.94
CA SER A 312 -13.02 -6.29 9.13
C SER A 312 -13.16 -7.07 7.82
N SER A 313 -13.56 -6.40 6.72
CA SER A 313 -13.75 -7.06 5.42
C SER A 313 -12.46 -7.69 4.87
N TYR A 314 -11.30 -7.12 5.19
CA TYR A 314 -9.99 -7.68 4.85
C TYR A 314 -9.42 -8.65 5.91
N GLY A 315 -10.17 -8.92 6.99
CA GLY A 315 -9.78 -9.86 8.04
C GLY A 315 -8.68 -9.37 8.98
N PHE A 316 -8.40 -8.06 9.04
CA PHE A 316 -7.39 -7.46 9.92
C PHE A 316 -7.89 -7.17 11.33
N LEU A 317 -9.20 -7.10 11.56
CA LEU A 317 -9.73 -6.98 12.91
C LEU A 317 -9.73 -8.35 13.59
N ARG A 318 -8.70 -8.61 14.37
CA ARG A 318 -8.69 -9.72 15.32
C ARG A 318 -9.60 -9.33 16.48
N THR A 319 -10.87 -9.73 16.42
CA THR A 319 -11.77 -9.53 17.56
C THR A 319 -11.17 -10.28 18.76
N ARG A 320 -10.79 -9.53 19.81
CA ARG A 320 -10.39 -10.16 21.08
C ARG A 320 -11.54 -11.09 21.51
N LEU A 321 -11.24 -12.35 21.71
CA LEU A 321 -12.12 -13.31 22.36
C LEU A 321 -12.24 -12.89 23.84
N ASP A 322 -13.05 -11.87 24.11
CA ASP A 322 -13.57 -11.68 25.45
C ASP A 322 -14.72 -12.68 25.59
N GLY A 323 -14.47 -13.80 26.19
CA GLY A 323 -15.28 -15.00 26.31
C GLY A 323 -16.78 -14.86 26.65
N SER A 324 -17.50 -13.88 26.09
CA SER A 324 -18.83 -13.52 26.56
C SER A 324 -19.99 -13.79 25.59
N THR A 325 -19.76 -14.29 24.34
CA THR A 325 -20.88 -14.75 23.47
C THR A 325 -20.44 -15.88 22.55
N GLU A 326 -21.22 -16.97 22.50
CA GLU A 326 -21.14 -18.10 21.55
C GLU A 326 -21.57 -17.65 20.13
N GLU A 327 -21.13 -16.49 19.66
CA GLU A 327 -21.48 -15.99 18.33
C GLU A 327 -20.59 -16.65 17.28
N VAL A 328 -21.21 -17.35 16.35
CA VAL A 328 -20.54 -18.08 15.27
C VAL A 328 -19.94 -17.13 14.27
N ARG A 329 -18.69 -17.37 13.92
CA ARG A 329 -17.95 -16.56 12.95
C ARG A 329 -17.88 -17.23 11.58
N VAL A 330 -17.65 -16.43 10.57
CA VAL A 330 -17.51 -16.85 9.17
C VAL A 330 -16.43 -17.93 9.01
N GLY A 331 -15.28 -17.76 9.67
CA GLY A 331 -14.19 -18.74 9.69
C GLY A 331 -14.56 -20.08 10.30
N ASP A 332 -15.51 -20.11 11.26
CA ASP A 332 -15.97 -21.38 11.85
C ASP A 332 -16.79 -22.19 10.84
N VAL A 333 -17.61 -21.53 10.04
CA VAL A 333 -18.39 -22.16 8.98
C VAL A 333 -17.45 -22.67 7.88
N LEU A 334 -16.46 -21.87 7.49
CA LEU A 334 -15.50 -22.25 6.46
C LEU A 334 -14.68 -23.47 6.88
N ARG A 335 -14.16 -23.52 8.11
CA ARG A 335 -13.40 -24.67 8.64
C ARG A 335 -14.19 -25.98 8.62
N ARG A 336 -15.50 -25.93 8.82
CA ARG A 336 -16.34 -27.12 8.71
C ARG A 336 -16.57 -27.59 7.27
N LYS A 337 -16.57 -26.63 6.30
CA LYS A 337 -16.70 -26.95 4.87
C LYS A 337 -15.43 -27.61 4.33
N SER A 338 -14.26 -27.19 4.76
CA SER A 338 -12.96 -27.47 4.10
C SER A 338 -12.36 -28.84 4.37
N GLY A 339 -13.07 -29.79 4.98
CA GLY A 339 -12.52 -31.11 5.34
C GLY A 339 -11.98 -31.97 4.20
N ALA A 340 -12.15 -31.58 2.92
CA ALA A 340 -11.65 -32.27 1.73
C ALA A 340 -11.26 -31.34 0.58
N LEU A 341 -11.32 -30.01 0.76
CA LEU A 341 -11.02 -29.02 -0.26
C LEU A 341 -9.62 -28.44 -0.05
N PRO A 342 -8.91 -28.02 -1.13
CA PRO A 342 -7.73 -27.18 -0.98
C PRO A 342 -8.09 -25.85 -0.29
N ASP A 343 -7.08 -25.13 0.23
CA ASP A 343 -7.28 -23.86 0.94
C ASP A 343 -8.07 -22.84 0.10
N LEU A 344 -7.86 -22.82 -1.22
CA LEU A 344 -8.65 -22.01 -2.14
C LEU A 344 -8.84 -22.74 -3.46
N VAL A 345 -10.09 -23.10 -3.81
CA VAL A 345 -10.45 -23.58 -5.16
C VAL A 345 -10.52 -22.35 -6.07
N HIS A 346 -9.75 -22.33 -7.16
CA HIS A 346 -9.59 -21.16 -8.04
C HIS A 346 -9.33 -21.58 -9.49
N THR A 347 -9.33 -20.61 -10.41
CA THR A 347 -8.91 -20.71 -11.80
C THR A 347 -8.10 -19.48 -12.19
N HIS A 348 -7.39 -19.55 -13.31
CA HIS A 348 -6.57 -18.43 -13.82
C HIS A 348 -7.21 -17.75 -15.03
N PRO A 349 -6.93 -16.44 -15.28
CA PRO A 349 -7.49 -15.71 -16.42
C PRO A 349 -7.17 -16.33 -17.79
N SER A 350 -6.01 -17.00 -17.90
CA SER A 350 -5.53 -17.64 -19.14
C SER A 350 -6.02 -19.08 -19.35
N GLU A 351 -6.60 -19.71 -18.32
CA GLU A 351 -7.19 -21.04 -18.45
C GLU A 351 -8.45 -21.00 -19.33
N THR A 352 -8.83 -22.15 -19.86
CA THR A 352 -10.01 -22.21 -20.73
C THR A 352 -11.30 -22.36 -19.91
N VAL A 353 -12.43 -21.96 -20.51
CA VAL A 353 -13.77 -22.22 -19.94
C VAL A 353 -13.97 -23.71 -19.65
N ARG A 354 -13.37 -24.61 -20.46
CA ARG A 354 -13.39 -26.07 -20.23
C ARG A 354 -12.69 -26.43 -18.92
N ASP A 355 -11.50 -25.88 -18.69
CA ASP A 355 -10.70 -26.17 -17.49
C ASP A 355 -11.44 -25.66 -16.25
N ALA A 356 -11.98 -24.45 -16.30
CA ALA A 356 -12.78 -23.88 -15.22
C ALA A 356 -14.01 -24.74 -14.87
N ILE A 357 -14.75 -25.23 -15.87
CA ILE A 357 -15.86 -26.18 -15.67
C ILE A 357 -15.35 -27.49 -15.05
N GLY A 358 -14.18 -27.96 -15.47
CA GLY A 358 -13.53 -29.15 -14.90
C GLY A 358 -13.27 -28.99 -13.40
N ILE A 359 -12.67 -27.87 -12.99
CA ILE A 359 -12.36 -27.54 -11.60
C ILE A 359 -13.65 -27.45 -10.75
N LEU A 360 -14.67 -26.70 -11.22
CA LEU A 360 -15.96 -26.59 -10.51
C LEU A 360 -16.58 -27.97 -10.22
N ARG A 361 -16.50 -28.89 -11.20
CA ARG A 361 -17.03 -30.25 -11.06
C ARG A 361 -16.19 -31.15 -10.18
N GLU A 362 -14.87 -31.08 -10.29
CA GLU A 362 -13.92 -31.87 -9.52
C GLU A 362 -14.07 -31.61 -8.02
N TYR A 363 -14.14 -30.33 -7.65
CA TYR A 363 -14.26 -29.94 -6.24
C TYR A 363 -15.71 -29.77 -5.75
N GLY A 364 -16.70 -29.94 -6.65
CA GLY A 364 -18.12 -29.83 -6.28
C GLY A 364 -18.51 -28.44 -5.79
N VAL A 365 -17.87 -27.38 -6.32
CA VAL A 365 -18.16 -25.99 -5.98
C VAL A 365 -18.93 -25.31 -7.11
N SER A 366 -19.85 -24.43 -6.76
CA SER A 366 -20.68 -23.70 -7.72
C SER A 366 -20.05 -22.38 -8.20
N GLN A 367 -19.05 -21.89 -7.49
CA GLN A 367 -18.35 -20.64 -7.78
C GLN A 367 -16.91 -20.71 -7.28
N MET A 368 -16.02 -20.01 -7.99
CA MET A 368 -14.63 -19.85 -7.58
C MET A 368 -14.05 -18.51 -8.05
N PRO A 369 -13.06 -17.94 -7.34
CA PRO A 369 -12.33 -16.76 -7.79
C PRO A 369 -11.45 -17.08 -8.99
N VAL A 370 -11.23 -16.06 -9.82
CA VAL A 370 -10.23 -16.02 -10.89
C VAL A 370 -9.04 -15.24 -10.34
N VAL A 371 -7.88 -15.89 -10.23
CA VAL A 371 -6.70 -15.33 -9.55
C VAL A 371 -5.53 -15.16 -10.49
N GLY A 372 -4.76 -14.10 -10.29
CA GLY A 372 -3.60 -13.76 -11.13
C GLY A 372 -2.35 -14.61 -10.87
N ALA A 373 -2.28 -15.27 -9.70
CA ALA A 373 -1.13 -16.07 -9.27
C ALA A 373 -1.57 -17.28 -8.44
N GLU A 374 -0.66 -18.22 -8.18
CA GLU A 374 -0.90 -19.35 -7.28
C GLU A 374 -1.03 -18.91 -5.81
N PRO A 375 -1.96 -19.50 -5.01
CA PRO A 375 -2.03 -19.26 -3.58
C PRO A 375 -0.73 -19.65 -2.83
N PRO A 376 -0.44 -18.96 -1.70
CA PRO A 376 -1.24 -17.93 -1.05
C PRO A 376 -1.17 -16.60 -1.80
N ILE A 377 -2.32 -15.94 -1.96
CA ILE A 377 -2.46 -14.66 -2.67
C ILE A 377 -3.04 -13.57 -1.77
N MET A 378 -2.88 -12.31 -2.16
CA MET A 378 -3.60 -11.20 -1.56
C MET A 378 -4.95 -11.00 -2.27
N ALA A 379 -5.92 -10.41 -1.56
CA ALA A 379 -7.23 -10.09 -2.14
C ALA A 379 -7.15 -9.23 -3.41
N GLY A 380 -6.09 -8.41 -3.54
CA GLY A 380 -5.82 -7.61 -4.75
C GLY A 380 -5.41 -8.40 -6.00
N GLU A 381 -5.04 -9.69 -5.85
CA GLU A 381 -4.70 -10.59 -6.97
C GLU A 381 -5.92 -11.33 -7.54
N VAL A 382 -7.10 -11.10 -6.98
CA VAL A 382 -8.35 -11.67 -7.50
C VAL A 382 -8.86 -10.79 -8.64
N ALA A 383 -8.73 -11.29 -9.86
CA ALA A 383 -9.12 -10.59 -11.08
C ALA A 383 -10.64 -10.60 -11.32
N GLY A 384 -11.35 -11.61 -10.78
CA GLY A 384 -12.78 -11.77 -11.00
C GLY A 384 -13.32 -13.04 -10.34
N SER A 385 -14.46 -13.50 -10.83
CA SER A 385 -15.08 -14.76 -10.41
C SER A 385 -15.77 -15.47 -11.56
N VAL A 386 -15.93 -16.79 -11.45
CA VAL A 386 -16.75 -17.59 -12.36
C VAL A 386 -17.75 -18.42 -11.57
N SER A 387 -18.94 -18.59 -12.14
CA SER A 387 -19.98 -19.44 -11.56
C SER A 387 -20.44 -20.49 -12.56
N GLU A 388 -20.83 -21.66 -12.05
CA GLU A 388 -21.42 -22.74 -12.86
C GLU A 388 -22.59 -22.23 -13.70
N ARG A 389 -23.47 -21.42 -13.08
CA ARG A 389 -24.66 -20.87 -13.73
C ARG A 389 -24.32 -19.96 -14.91
N GLU A 390 -23.36 -19.06 -14.74
CA GLU A 390 -22.99 -18.09 -15.78
C GLU A 390 -22.25 -18.74 -16.93
N LEU A 391 -21.30 -19.64 -16.63
CA LEU A 391 -20.59 -20.39 -17.67
C LEU A 391 -21.54 -21.29 -18.47
N LEU A 392 -22.49 -21.96 -17.79
CA LEU A 392 -23.50 -22.79 -18.45
C LEU A 392 -24.34 -21.94 -19.42
N SER A 393 -24.89 -20.81 -18.93
CA SER A 393 -25.67 -19.89 -19.76
C SER A 393 -24.88 -19.39 -20.97
N ALA A 394 -23.63 -18.93 -20.73
CA ALA A 394 -22.78 -18.38 -21.78
C ALA A 394 -22.48 -19.43 -22.90
N VAL A 395 -22.20 -20.66 -22.51
CA VAL A 395 -21.92 -21.75 -23.48
C VAL A 395 -23.19 -22.16 -24.26
N PHE A 396 -24.35 -22.33 -23.60
CA PHE A 396 -25.57 -22.75 -24.27
C PHE A 396 -26.18 -21.66 -25.16
N GLU A 397 -25.99 -20.37 -24.79
CA GLU A 397 -26.40 -19.24 -25.63
C GLU A 397 -25.40 -18.92 -26.75
N GLY A 398 -24.29 -19.64 -26.84
CA GLY A 398 -23.25 -19.44 -27.84
C GLY A 398 -22.40 -18.19 -27.68
N ARG A 399 -22.46 -17.54 -26.49
CA ARG A 399 -21.64 -16.40 -26.14
C ARG A 399 -20.21 -16.80 -25.74
N ALA A 400 -20.02 -18.03 -25.25
CA ALA A 400 -18.72 -18.57 -24.87
C ALA A 400 -18.46 -19.91 -25.59
N LYS A 401 -17.20 -20.15 -25.96
CA LYS A 401 -16.71 -21.45 -26.43
C LYS A 401 -15.88 -22.11 -25.34
N LEU A 402 -15.86 -23.43 -25.29
CA LEU A 402 -15.07 -24.17 -24.31
C LEU A 402 -13.55 -23.90 -24.37
N ALA A 403 -13.06 -23.40 -25.51
CA ALA A 403 -11.66 -23.07 -25.72
C ALA A 403 -11.34 -21.58 -25.46
N ASP A 404 -12.34 -20.77 -25.15
CA ASP A 404 -12.11 -19.35 -24.81
C ASP A 404 -11.41 -19.23 -23.45
N ALA A 405 -10.60 -18.19 -23.30
CA ALA A 405 -9.97 -17.88 -22.03
C ALA A 405 -11.02 -17.43 -21.00
N VAL A 406 -10.84 -17.82 -19.74
CA VAL A 406 -11.70 -17.45 -18.60
C VAL A 406 -11.85 -15.93 -18.48
N SER A 407 -10.78 -15.17 -18.72
CA SER A 407 -10.78 -13.70 -18.66
C SER A 407 -11.83 -13.02 -19.56
N LEU A 408 -12.29 -13.69 -20.62
CA LEU A 408 -13.33 -13.17 -21.52
C LEU A 408 -14.75 -13.34 -20.97
N HIS A 409 -14.94 -14.21 -19.97
CA HIS A 409 -16.23 -14.65 -19.48
C HIS A 409 -16.38 -14.60 -17.96
N MET A 410 -15.35 -14.10 -17.23
CA MET A 410 -15.43 -13.89 -15.79
C MET A 410 -16.29 -12.67 -15.47
N SER A 411 -16.92 -12.73 -14.32
CA SER A 411 -17.64 -11.63 -13.69
C SER A 411 -16.75 -10.86 -12.71
N ALA A 412 -17.25 -9.77 -12.13
CA ALA A 412 -16.55 -9.05 -11.09
C ALA A 412 -16.16 -9.97 -9.90
N ALA A 413 -15.14 -9.59 -9.15
CA ALA A 413 -14.74 -10.30 -7.95
C ALA A 413 -15.89 -10.36 -6.93
N MET A 414 -15.94 -11.47 -6.17
CA MET A 414 -16.92 -11.64 -5.09
C MET A 414 -16.72 -10.60 -4.00
N PRO A 415 -17.79 -10.18 -3.28
CA PRO A 415 -17.65 -9.36 -2.09
C PRO A 415 -16.75 -10.02 -1.05
N LEU A 416 -15.94 -9.21 -0.37
CA LEU A 416 -15.02 -9.67 0.69
C LEU A 416 -15.72 -9.70 2.04
N ILE A 417 -15.43 -10.73 2.84
CA ILE A 417 -15.83 -10.81 4.24
C ILE A 417 -14.68 -11.39 5.07
N GLY A 418 -14.38 -10.77 6.21
CA GLY A 418 -13.34 -11.26 7.09
C GLY A 418 -13.74 -12.56 7.80
N ALA A 419 -12.80 -13.49 7.95
CA ALA A 419 -13.02 -14.74 8.69
C ALA A 419 -13.48 -14.52 10.15
N GLY A 420 -13.07 -13.38 10.74
CA GLY A 420 -13.47 -12.96 12.10
C GLY A 420 -14.87 -12.36 12.21
N GLU A 421 -15.56 -12.07 11.10
CA GLU A 421 -16.89 -11.49 11.12
C GLU A 421 -17.97 -12.51 11.53
N LEU A 422 -19.11 -11.98 12.00
CA LEU A 422 -20.25 -12.82 12.38
C LEU A 422 -20.94 -13.41 11.15
N VAL A 423 -21.46 -14.62 11.28
CA VAL A 423 -22.24 -15.28 10.22
C VAL A 423 -23.45 -14.43 9.77
N SER A 424 -24.01 -13.59 10.65
CA SER A 424 -25.07 -12.66 10.30
C SER A 424 -24.65 -11.60 9.26
N ALA A 425 -23.37 -11.19 9.24
CA ALA A 425 -22.84 -10.31 8.20
C ALA A 425 -22.77 -11.04 6.86
N ALA A 426 -22.24 -12.26 6.83
CA ALA A 426 -22.22 -13.09 5.62
C ALA A 426 -23.65 -13.33 5.09
N ALA A 427 -24.61 -13.59 5.97
CA ALA A 427 -26.02 -13.78 5.59
C ALA A 427 -26.64 -12.54 4.96
N LYS A 428 -26.19 -11.33 5.35
CA LYS A 428 -26.63 -10.07 4.72
C LYS A 428 -26.07 -9.94 3.32
N ASP A 429 -24.76 -10.13 3.13
CA ASP A 429 -24.08 -9.98 1.83
C ASP A 429 -24.56 -11.03 0.82
N LEU A 430 -24.85 -12.24 1.29
CA LEU A 430 -25.41 -13.33 0.48
C LEU A 430 -26.88 -13.13 0.08
N ARG A 431 -27.56 -12.03 0.49
CA ARG A 431 -28.85 -11.64 -0.09
C ARG A 431 -28.68 -11.02 -1.49
N GLU A 432 -27.60 -10.29 -1.69
CA GLU A 432 -27.30 -9.55 -2.92
C GLU A 432 -26.31 -10.27 -3.82
N SER A 433 -25.51 -11.20 -3.23
CA SER A 433 -24.51 -11.99 -3.94
C SER A 433 -24.77 -13.50 -3.78
N ASP A 434 -24.35 -14.30 -4.75
CA ASP A 434 -24.48 -15.77 -4.69
C ASP A 434 -23.38 -16.40 -3.83
N ALA A 435 -22.24 -15.71 -3.68
CA ALA A 435 -21.10 -16.11 -2.85
C ALA A 435 -20.36 -14.91 -2.28
N VAL A 436 -19.61 -15.13 -1.21
CA VAL A 436 -18.66 -14.18 -0.62
C VAL A 436 -17.30 -14.83 -0.49
N MET A 437 -16.24 -14.07 -0.71
CA MET A 437 -14.87 -14.51 -0.53
C MET A 437 -14.42 -14.22 0.90
N VAL A 438 -14.04 -15.27 1.63
CA VAL A 438 -13.57 -15.15 3.02
C VAL A 438 -12.10 -14.80 3.01
N VAL A 439 -11.74 -13.78 3.80
CA VAL A 439 -10.40 -13.21 3.87
C VAL A 439 -9.86 -13.22 5.30
N GLU A 440 -8.61 -13.58 5.48
CA GLU A 440 -7.87 -13.49 6.73
C GLU A 440 -6.52 -12.80 6.49
N ASP A 441 -6.21 -11.75 7.24
CA ASP A 441 -5.01 -10.93 7.08
C ASP A 441 -4.75 -10.50 5.62
N GLY A 442 -5.81 -10.08 4.91
CA GLY A 442 -5.75 -9.65 3.51
C GLY A 442 -5.68 -10.77 2.46
N LYS A 443 -5.64 -12.04 2.89
CA LYS A 443 -5.48 -13.22 2.03
C LYS A 443 -6.80 -13.98 1.90
N PRO A 444 -7.28 -14.29 0.69
CA PRO A 444 -8.39 -15.20 0.48
C PRO A 444 -8.11 -16.59 1.06
N VAL A 445 -9.01 -17.08 1.89
CA VAL A 445 -8.92 -18.38 2.56
C VAL A 445 -10.07 -19.32 2.21
N GLY A 446 -11.01 -18.87 1.37
CA GLY A 446 -12.09 -19.70 0.87
C GLY A 446 -13.29 -18.89 0.38
N VAL A 447 -14.31 -19.61 -0.05
CA VAL A 447 -15.56 -19.06 -0.56
C VAL A 447 -16.73 -19.65 0.23
N LEU A 448 -17.66 -18.80 0.67
CA LEU A 448 -18.93 -19.22 1.27
C LEU A 448 -20.10 -18.86 0.38
N THR A 449 -21.06 -19.77 0.30
CA THR A 449 -22.33 -19.64 -0.42
C THR A 449 -23.52 -19.72 0.54
N ARG A 450 -24.74 -19.44 0.04
CA ARG A 450 -25.97 -19.66 0.81
C ARG A 450 -26.13 -21.10 1.25
N SER A 451 -25.70 -22.07 0.41
CA SER A 451 -25.77 -23.50 0.73
C SER A 451 -24.93 -23.86 1.95
N ASP A 452 -23.73 -23.26 2.07
CA ASP A 452 -22.84 -23.50 3.19
C ASP A 452 -23.45 -23.00 4.52
N LEU A 453 -24.08 -21.83 4.49
CA LEU A 453 -24.81 -21.30 5.66
C LEU A 453 -26.02 -22.16 6.02
N LEU A 454 -26.79 -22.62 5.04
CA LEU A 454 -27.94 -23.50 5.27
C LEU A 454 -27.50 -24.86 5.83
N GLY A 455 -26.41 -25.42 5.31
CA GLY A 455 -25.80 -26.64 5.86
C GLY A 455 -25.42 -26.46 7.31
N TYR A 456 -24.71 -25.38 7.64
CA TYR A 456 -24.32 -25.06 9.01
C TYR A 456 -25.53 -24.92 9.96
N LEU A 457 -26.62 -24.29 9.52
CA LEU A 457 -27.86 -24.13 10.28
C LEU A 457 -28.57 -25.47 10.50
N SER A 458 -28.56 -26.36 9.49
CA SER A 458 -29.23 -27.67 9.54
C SER A 458 -28.57 -28.63 10.51
N ASP A 459 -27.26 -28.55 10.70
CA ASP A 459 -26.49 -29.41 11.59
C ASP A 459 -26.68 -29.11 13.09
N GLY A 460 -27.60 -28.20 13.40
CA GLY A 460 -28.05 -27.93 14.79
C GLY A 460 -27.09 -27.11 15.65
N SER A 461 -26.09 -26.49 15.05
CA SER A 461 -25.03 -25.73 15.76
C SER A 461 -25.48 -24.35 16.25
N LEU A 462 -26.64 -23.85 15.87
CA LEU A 462 -27.28 -22.61 16.39
C LEU A 462 -28.35 -22.85 17.46
N ARG A 463 -28.51 -24.11 17.90
CA ARG A 463 -29.42 -24.43 19.02
C ARG A 463 -28.59 -24.66 20.29
N ARG A 464 -28.13 -23.58 20.88
CA ARG A 464 -27.92 -23.50 22.34
C ARG A 464 -27.92 -22.05 22.79
#